data_210f842a04a51a8a9017f15df8701ca4
#
_entry.id   210f842a04a51a8a9017f15df8701ca4
#
_cell.length_a   1.000
_cell.length_b   1.000
_cell.length_c   1.000
_cell.angle_alpha   90.00
_cell.angle_beta   90.00
_cell.angle_gamma   90.00
#
_symmetry.space_group_name_H-M   'P 1'
#
loop_
_entity.id
_entity.type
_entity.pdbx_description
1 polymer ?
#
loop_
_entity_poly.entity_id
_entity_poly.type
_entity_poly.pdbx_seq_one_letter_code
_entity_poly.pdbx_strand_id
1 'polypeptide(L)' 'MVIGIDVGISTTKIVGINHDGIVVSPIRIKATDPVTSLYGAFGKYLYDNKIRLNDIERVMITGVGAA' A
#
# COMPACT_ATOMS: atom_id res chain seq x y z
N MET A 1 12.21 0.07 4.39
CA MET A 1 11.25 -0.24 3.32
C MET A 1 10.41 0.97 3.00
N VAL A 2 10.16 1.21 1.75
CA VAL A 2 9.28 2.28 1.27
C VAL A 2 8.00 1.63 0.75
N ILE A 3 6.85 2.16 1.16
CA ILE A 3 5.54 1.66 0.71
C ILE A 3 4.94 2.68 -0.24
N GLY A 4 4.52 2.23 -1.40
CA GLY A 4 3.79 3.05 -2.37
C GLY A 4 2.34 2.60 -2.45
N ILE A 5 1.42 3.55 -2.41
CA ILE A 5 0.00 3.27 -2.49
C ILE A 5 -0.62 4.15 -3.57
N ASP A 6 -1.30 3.52 -4.52
CA ASP A 6 -2.04 4.20 -5.57
C ASP A 6 -3.53 3.98 -5.34
N VAL A 7 -4.23 5.04 -4.94
CA VAL A 7 -5.64 4.97 -4.58
C VAL A 7 -6.47 5.38 -5.80
N GLY A 8 -7.01 4.39 -6.51
CA GLY A 8 -7.90 4.61 -7.63
C GLY A 8 -9.35 4.76 -7.19
N ILE A 9 -10.23 4.97 -8.16
CA ILE A 9 -11.66 5.15 -7.91
C ILE A 9 -12.27 3.87 -7.33
N SER A 10 -11.93 2.74 -7.90
CA SER A 10 -12.50 1.45 -7.50
C SER A 10 -11.45 0.42 -7.09
N THR A 11 -10.18 0.78 -7.15
CA THR A 11 -9.11 -0.14 -6.78
C THR A 11 -8.00 0.61 -6.06
N THR A 12 -7.35 -0.08 -5.12
CA THR A 12 -6.16 0.41 -4.44
C THR A 12 -5.03 -0.56 -4.69
N LYS A 13 -3.90 -0.05 -5.16
CA LYS A 13 -2.69 -0.84 -5.37
C LYS A 13 -1.69 -0.48 -4.29
N ILE A 14 -0.99 -1.48 -3.78
CA ILE A 14 0.04 -1.23 -2.79
C ILE A 14 1.28 -2.05 -3.13
N VAL A 15 2.44 -1.44 -2.97
CA VAL A 15 3.72 -2.07 -3.27
C VAL A 15 4.75 -1.62 -2.24
N GLY A 16 5.59 -2.55 -1.80
CA GLY A 16 6.73 -2.24 -0.95
C GLY A 16 8.01 -2.39 -1.73
N ILE A 17 9.00 -1.54 -1.44
CA ILE A 17 10.33 -1.62 -2.02
C ILE A 17 11.30 -1.74 -0.86
N ASN A 18 12.07 -2.84 -0.82
CA ASN A 18 13.02 -3.06 0.26
C ASN A 18 14.33 -2.31 0.02
N HIS A 19 15.28 -2.44 0.94
CA HIS A 19 16.57 -1.75 0.85
C HIS A 19 17.38 -2.09 -0.39
N ASP A 20 17.14 -3.27 -0.96
CA ASP A 20 17.83 -3.71 -2.18
C ASP A 20 17.15 -3.21 -3.45
N GLY A 21 16.07 -2.45 -3.31
CA GLY A 21 15.30 -1.96 -4.45
C GLY A 21 14.36 -2.99 -5.05
N ILE A 22 14.16 -4.11 -4.37
CA ILE A 22 13.30 -5.18 -4.87
C ILE A 22 11.86 -4.93 -4.46
N VAL A 23 10.95 -5.04 -5.42
CA VAL A 23 9.51 -4.89 -5.18
C VAL A 23 8.99 -6.10 -4.43
N VAL A 24 8.32 -5.83 -3.31
CA VAL A 24 7.74 -6.88 -2.47
C VAL A 24 6.27 -7.05 -2.86
N SER A 25 5.94 -8.24 -3.32
CA SER A 25 4.57 -8.74 -3.58
C SER A 25 3.49 -7.65 -3.72
N PRO A 26 3.40 -6.95 -4.85
CA PRO A 26 2.38 -5.93 -5.03
C PRO A 26 0.98 -6.54 -4.94
N ILE A 27 0.06 -5.80 -4.35
CA ILE A 27 -1.34 -6.23 -4.27
C ILE A 27 -2.25 -5.18 -4.86
N ARG A 28 -3.45 -5.62 -5.28
CA ARG A 28 -4.52 -4.77 -5.74
C ARG A 28 -5.79 -5.18 -5.04
N ILE A 29 -6.48 -4.22 -4.45
CA ILE A 29 -7.74 -4.47 -3.77
C ILE A 29 -8.82 -3.62 -4.41
N LYS A 30 -9.93 -4.27 -4.78
CA LYS A 30 -11.11 -3.59 -5.29
C LYS A 30 -11.97 -3.14 -4.12
N ALA A 31 -12.32 -1.86 -4.11
CA ALA A 31 -13.16 -1.31 -3.05
C ALA A 31 -13.90 -0.09 -3.54
N THR A 32 -15.01 0.22 -2.87
CA THR A 32 -15.87 1.33 -3.24
C THR A 32 -15.55 2.62 -2.49
N ASP A 33 -14.89 2.52 -1.34
CA ASP A 33 -14.52 3.66 -0.51
C ASP A 33 -12.99 3.80 -0.47
N PRO A 34 -12.43 4.89 -1.02
CA PRO A 34 -10.98 5.06 -1.06
C PRO A 34 -10.33 5.06 0.32
N VAL A 35 -10.94 5.69 1.32
CA VAL A 35 -10.36 5.75 2.66
C VAL A 35 -10.34 4.38 3.32
N THR A 36 -11.47 3.67 3.31
CA THR A 36 -11.55 2.32 3.86
C THR A 36 -10.63 1.37 3.11
N SER A 37 -10.58 1.51 1.78
CA SER A 37 -9.71 0.71 0.93
C SER A 37 -8.23 0.92 1.26
N LEU A 38 -7.84 2.18 1.49
CA LEU A 38 -6.47 2.51 1.85
C LEU A 38 -6.04 1.80 3.14
N TYR A 39 -6.82 1.95 4.20
CA TYR A 39 -6.49 1.33 5.49
C TYR A 39 -6.53 -0.19 5.41
N GLY A 40 -7.54 -0.74 4.74
CA GLY A 40 -7.66 -2.18 4.59
C GLY A 40 -6.52 -2.78 3.79
N ALA A 41 -6.17 -2.15 2.67
CA ALA A 41 -5.08 -2.61 1.82
C ALA A 41 -3.75 -2.53 2.55
N PHE A 42 -3.50 -1.42 3.25
CA PHE A 42 -2.26 -1.23 3.98
C PHE A 42 -2.10 -2.29 5.08
N GLY A 43 -3.13 -2.48 5.90
CA GLY A 43 -3.09 -3.48 6.95
C GLY A 43 -2.91 -4.90 6.43
N LYS A 44 -3.64 -5.25 5.36
CA LYS A 44 -3.52 -6.55 4.74
C LYS A 44 -2.13 -6.77 4.17
N TYR A 45 -1.58 -5.77 3.49
CA TYR A 45 -0.25 -5.87 2.91
C TYR A 45 0.82 -6.11 3.97
N LEU A 46 0.77 -5.36 5.07
CA LEU A 46 1.70 -5.53 6.17
C LEU A 46 1.59 -6.92 6.78
N TYR A 47 0.37 -7.36 7.02
CA TYR A 47 0.11 -8.67 7.62
C TYR A 47 0.60 -9.81 6.72
N ASP A 48 0.22 -9.79 5.45
CA ASP A 48 0.54 -10.86 4.51
C ASP A 48 2.04 -10.98 4.27
N ASN A 49 2.77 -9.86 4.31
CA ASN A 49 4.21 -9.82 4.04
C ASN A 49 5.05 -9.77 5.32
N LYS A 50 4.41 -9.86 6.48
CA LYS A 50 5.08 -9.84 7.79
C LYS A 50 5.97 -8.61 7.98
N ILE A 51 5.45 -7.46 7.56
CA ILE A 51 6.15 -6.18 7.68
C ILE A 51 5.70 -5.51 8.97
N ARG A 52 6.67 -5.01 9.75
CA ARG A 52 6.39 -4.22 10.93
C ARG A 52 6.35 -2.75 10.60
N LEU A 53 5.55 -1.98 11.32
CA LEU A 53 5.53 -0.53 11.13
C LEU A 53 6.92 0.09 11.29
N ASN A 54 7.73 -0.43 12.22
CA ASN A 54 9.08 0.07 12.43
C ASN A 54 10.02 -0.16 11.24
N ASP A 55 9.66 -1.06 10.32
CA ASP A 55 10.47 -1.34 9.15
C ASP A 55 10.15 -0.38 7.99
N ILE A 56 9.14 0.46 8.15
CA ILE A 56 8.69 1.38 7.10
C ILE A 56 9.34 2.73 7.32
N GLU A 57 10.13 3.17 6.34
CA GLU A 57 10.79 4.47 6.35
C GLU A 57 9.89 5.56 5.81
N ARG A 58 9.08 5.24 4.81
CA ARG A 58 8.24 6.20 4.10
C ARG A 58 7.05 5.52 3.47
N VAL A 59 5.92 6.21 3.50
CA VAL A 59 4.72 5.81 2.76
C VAL A 59 4.41 6.93 1.77
N MET A 60 4.26 6.58 0.49
CA MET A 60 3.92 7.51 -0.56
C MET A 60 2.55 7.15 -1.10
N ILE A 61 1.64 8.11 -1.11
CA ILE A 61 0.26 7.90 -1.53
C ILE A 61 -0.04 8.79 -2.73
N THR A 62 -0.62 8.19 -3.78
CA THR A 62 -1.02 8.90 -4.99
C THR A 62 -2.43 8.46 -5.40
N GLY A 63 -2.99 9.13 -6.40
CA GLY A 63 -4.26 8.77 -6.98
C GLY A 63 -5.40 9.69 -6.61
N VAL A 64 -6.58 9.43 -7.16
CA VAL A 64 -7.75 10.32 -7.01
C VAL A 64 -8.25 10.37 -5.57
N GLY A 65 -8.10 9.29 -4.83
CA GLY A 65 -8.54 9.23 -3.43
C GLY A 65 -7.59 9.92 -2.46
N ALA A 66 -6.41 10.35 -2.91
CA ALA A 66 -5.39 10.98 -2.07
C ALA A 66 -5.48 12.49 -2.08
N ALA A 67 -6.32 13.05 -2.90
CA ALA A 67 -6.45 14.50 -3.05
C ALA A 67 -7.06 15.19 -1.83
#